data_1b22e0d8faf9ecaa8f881aa771942e1e
#
_entry.id   1b22e0d8faf9ecaa8f881aa771942e1e
#
_cell.length_a   1.000
_cell.length_b   1.000
_cell.length_c   1.000
_cell.angle_alpha   90.00
_cell.angle_beta   90.00
_cell.angle_gamma   90.00
#
_symmetry.space_group_name_H-M   'P 1'
#
loop_
_entity.id
_entity.type
_entity.pdbx_description
1 polymer ?
#
loop_
_entity_poly.entity_id
_entity_poly.type
_entity_poly.pdbx_seq_one_letter_code
_entity_poly.pdbx_strand_id
1 'polypeptide(L)'
;EAFTAMRARGAKVTDIAILVVAADDGVMPQTVEALNHAQAANVPIVVAVNKIDKEGANPDKVRGQLTEYGLVPEEYGGDTMFVEVSARQNLNIDELLEAVLLTADAALDMRANPNKDARGIAIEANLDKGRGSVATVLVQSGTLHVGDTIVAGTAHGRVRAMFDDDGSALTEAGPSRPVQVLGLSNVPRAGDTFFVTADERTARQIAEKREAADRNAALAKRRKRISLEDFDQAVADGKIDTLNLILKGDVSGAVEALEDALLKIDVG
;
A
#
# COMPACT_ATOMS: atom_id res chain seq x y z
N GLU A 1 -12.16 -8.59 -5.85
CA GLU A 1 -11.86 -8.54 -4.40
C GLU A 1 -10.37 -8.76 -4.06
N ALA A 2 -9.51 -8.98 -5.06
CA ALA A 2 -8.08 -9.11 -4.82
C ALA A 2 -7.44 -7.77 -4.41
N PHE A 3 -6.35 -7.85 -3.62
CA PHE A 3 -5.52 -6.70 -3.23
C PHE A 3 -6.15 -5.70 -2.24
N THR A 4 -7.20 -6.08 -1.51
CA THR A 4 -7.84 -5.24 -0.47
C THR A 4 -6.83 -4.72 0.56
N ALA A 5 -5.95 -5.60 1.06
CA ALA A 5 -4.93 -5.23 2.04
C ALA A 5 -3.89 -4.24 1.46
N MET A 6 -3.54 -4.37 0.18
CA MET A 6 -2.65 -3.43 -0.52
C MET A 6 -3.31 -2.05 -0.68
N ARG A 7 -4.59 -1.99 -1.05
CA ARG A 7 -5.34 -0.73 -1.13
C ARG A 7 -5.45 -0.05 0.22
N ALA A 8 -5.76 -0.79 1.27
CA ALA A 8 -5.84 -0.27 2.64
C ALA A 8 -4.51 0.28 3.16
N ARG A 9 -3.38 -0.37 2.82
CA ARG A 9 -2.03 0.14 3.14
C ARG A 9 -1.70 1.37 2.32
N GLY A 10 -1.99 1.34 1.01
CA GLY A 10 -1.79 2.47 0.11
C GLY A 10 -2.50 3.72 0.61
N ALA A 11 -3.78 3.61 0.97
CA ALA A 11 -4.57 4.73 1.46
C ALA A 11 -3.97 5.41 2.70
N LYS A 12 -3.28 4.67 3.59
CA LYS A 12 -2.64 5.22 4.80
C LYS A 12 -1.39 6.07 4.53
N VAL A 13 -0.79 5.95 3.36
CA VAL A 13 0.46 6.65 2.99
C VAL A 13 0.25 7.63 1.83
N THR A 14 -0.96 7.72 1.34
CA THR A 14 -1.38 8.55 0.22
C THR A 14 -1.90 9.89 0.73
N ASP A 15 -1.56 10.97 0.07
CA ASP A 15 -2.07 12.32 0.37
C ASP A 15 -3.31 12.65 -0.44
N ILE A 16 -3.41 12.15 -1.69
CA ILE A 16 -4.57 12.31 -2.59
C ILE A 16 -4.82 10.97 -3.27
N ALA A 17 -6.08 10.58 -3.40
CA ALA A 17 -6.47 9.40 -4.16
C ALA A 17 -7.09 9.80 -5.51
N ILE A 18 -6.63 9.20 -6.59
CA ILE A 18 -7.29 9.28 -7.89
C ILE A 18 -8.17 8.03 -8.05
N LEU A 19 -9.49 8.21 -8.02
CA LEU A 19 -10.45 7.14 -8.22
C LEU A 19 -10.77 7.02 -9.71
N VAL A 20 -10.26 5.97 -10.35
CA VAL A 20 -10.48 5.73 -11.78
C VAL A 20 -11.72 4.86 -11.98
N VAL A 21 -12.68 5.39 -12.72
CA VAL A 21 -13.93 4.69 -13.05
C VAL A 21 -14.13 4.67 -14.57
N ALA A 22 -14.43 3.51 -15.13
CA ALA A 22 -14.67 3.38 -16.56
C ALA A 22 -16.07 3.90 -16.94
N ALA A 23 -16.14 4.80 -17.91
CA ALA A 23 -17.40 5.40 -18.35
C ALA A 23 -18.38 4.42 -19.02
N ASP A 24 -17.86 3.30 -19.55
CA ASP A 24 -18.64 2.23 -20.16
C ASP A 24 -19.21 1.24 -19.12
N ASP A 25 -18.46 0.97 -18.06
CA ASP A 25 -18.84 -0.02 -17.02
C ASP A 25 -19.65 0.63 -15.88
N GLY A 26 -19.30 1.85 -15.47
CA GLY A 26 -19.86 2.54 -14.31
C GLY A 26 -19.19 2.11 -12.99
N VAL A 27 -19.87 2.38 -11.88
CA VAL A 27 -19.35 2.05 -10.54
C VAL A 27 -19.49 0.55 -10.26
N MET A 28 -18.35 -0.09 -10.04
CA MET A 28 -18.24 -1.53 -9.76
C MET A 28 -17.93 -1.76 -8.27
N PRO A 29 -18.13 -2.98 -7.73
CA PRO A 29 -17.85 -3.27 -6.31
C PRO A 29 -16.44 -2.91 -5.87
N GLN A 30 -15.43 -3.08 -6.75
CA GLN A 30 -14.05 -2.69 -6.49
C GLN A 30 -13.87 -1.17 -6.38
N THR A 31 -14.68 -0.39 -7.12
CA THR A 31 -14.71 1.07 -7.05
C THR A 31 -15.22 1.51 -5.67
N VAL A 32 -16.31 0.90 -5.21
CA VAL A 32 -16.88 1.17 -3.89
C VAL A 32 -15.90 0.82 -2.77
N GLU A 33 -15.21 -0.30 -2.88
CA GLU A 33 -14.19 -0.69 -1.93
C GLU A 33 -13.02 0.31 -1.88
N ALA A 34 -12.50 0.73 -3.04
CA ALA A 34 -11.43 1.72 -3.13
C ALA A 34 -11.87 3.07 -2.55
N LEU A 35 -13.10 3.49 -2.82
CA LEU A 35 -13.71 4.68 -2.25
C LEU A 35 -13.78 4.60 -0.72
N ASN A 36 -14.27 3.49 -0.17
CA ASN A 36 -14.35 3.28 1.27
C ASN A 36 -12.98 3.34 1.95
N HIS A 37 -11.93 2.82 1.31
CA HIS A 37 -10.56 2.90 1.83
C HIS A 37 -10.04 4.34 1.84
N ALA A 38 -10.29 5.13 0.79
CA ALA A 38 -9.89 6.53 0.73
C ALA A 38 -10.64 7.38 1.77
N GLN A 39 -11.95 7.18 1.90
CA GLN A 39 -12.78 7.85 2.91
C GLN A 39 -12.36 7.48 4.35
N ALA A 40 -12.11 6.19 4.62
CA ALA A 40 -11.64 5.74 5.92
C ALA A 40 -10.26 6.30 6.30
N ALA A 41 -9.42 6.60 5.31
CA ALA A 41 -8.13 7.25 5.49
C ALA A 41 -8.24 8.79 5.53
N ASN A 42 -9.43 9.34 5.30
CA ASN A 42 -9.70 10.79 5.21
C ASN A 42 -8.81 11.49 4.16
N VAL A 43 -8.65 10.85 3.01
CA VAL A 43 -7.82 11.32 1.90
C VAL A 43 -8.72 12.02 0.88
N PRO A 44 -8.41 13.24 0.41
CA PRO A 44 -9.10 13.90 -0.69
C PRO A 44 -9.11 13.02 -1.95
N ILE A 45 -10.21 13.06 -2.69
CA ILE A 45 -10.42 12.20 -3.87
C ILE A 45 -10.63 13.07 -5.10
N VAL A 46 -9.89 12.75 -6.17
CA VAL A 46 -10.15 13.24 -7.53
C VAL A 46 -10.68 12.08 -8.35
N VAL A 47 -11.75 12.27 -9.08
CA VAL A 47 -12.36 11.21 -9.90
C VAL A 47 -11.92 11.36 -11.36
N ALA A 48 -11.32 10.31 -11.90
CA ALA A 48 -10.99 10.18 -13.31
C ALA A 48 -12.02 9.25 -13.99
N VAL A 49 -12.92 9.82 -14.77
CA VAL A 49 -13.89 9.08 -15.58
C VAL A 49 -13.19 8.67 -16.88
N ASN A 50 -12.71 7.43 -16.93
CA ASN A 50 -11.84 6.93 -18.01
C ASN A 50 -12.65 6.23 -19.10
N LYS A 51 -11.99 5.99 -20.24
CA LYS A 51 -12.55 5.33 -21.43
C LYS A 51 -13.67 6.12 -22.12
N ILE A 52 -13.62 7.45 -22.08
CA ILE A 52 -14.64 8.28 -22.75
C ILE A 52 -14.65 8.12 -24.28
N ASP A 53 -13.56 7.56 -24.85
CA ASP A 53 -13.41 7.25 -26.26
C ASP A 53 -14.18 6.00 -26.69
N LYS A 54 -14.74 5.24 -25.74
CA LYS A 54 -15.43 3.98 -26.02
C LYS A 54 -16.89 4.20 -26.41
N GLU A 55 -17.38 3.39 -27.33
CA GLU A 55 -18.80 3.38 -27.66
C GLU A 55 -19.61 2.91 -26.44
N GLY A 56 -20.66 3.67 -26.09
CA GLY A 56 -21.46 3.42 -24.90
C GLY A 56 -20.93 4.07 -23.61
N ALA A 57 -19.85 4.87 -23.69
CA ALA A 57 -19.37 5.65 -22.57
C ALA A 57 -20.44 6.65 -22.10
N ASN A 58 -20.71 6.65 -20.80
CA ASN A 58 -21.68 7.55 -20.19
C ASN A 58 -21.13 8.16 -18.90
N PRO A 59 -20.38 9.28 -18.98
CA PRO A 59 -19.82 9.97 -17.83
C PRO A 59 -20.87 10.44 -16.82
N ASP A 60 -22.03 10.91 -17.28
CA ASP A 60 -23.10 11.39 -16.40
C ASP A 60 -23.68 10.29 -15.51
N LYS A 61 -23.78 9.06 -16.04
CA LYS A 61 -24.15 7.89 -15.24
C LYS A 61 -23.17 7.67 -14.10
N VAL A 62 -21.85 7.77 -14.36
CA VAL A 62 -20.80 7.61 -13.35
C VAL A 62 -20.90 8.70 -12.29
N ARG A 63 -21.09 9.98 -12.69
CA ARG A 63 -21.31 11.10 -11.76
C ARG A 63 -22.51 10.85 -10.85
N GLY A 64 -23.66 10.44 -11.43
CA GLY A 64 -24.86 10.12 -10.67
C GLY A 64 -24.62 9.00 -9.66
N GLN A 65 -24.01 7.90 -10.08
CA GLN A 65 -23.71 6.77 -9.21
C GLN A 65 -22.77 7.14 -8.05
N LEU A 66 -21.68 7.91 -8.32
CA LEU A 66 -20.73 8.30 -7.27
C LEU A 66 -21.33 9.32 -6.30
N THR A 67 -22.27 10.14 -6.75
CA THR A 67 -23.03 11.05 -5.88
C THR A 67 -23.82 10.29 -4.81
N GLU A 68 -24.37 9.10 -5.13
CA GLU A 68 -25.03 8.24 -4.15
C GLU A 68 -24.08 7.73 -3.05
N TYR A 69 -22.77 7.66 -3.34
CA TYR A 69 -21.72 7.30 -2.38
C TYR A 69 -21.06 8.52 -1.69
N GLY A 70 -21.63 9.72 -1.88
CA GLY A 70 -21.18 10.93 -1.21
C GLY A 70 -20.08 11.70 -1.93
N LEU A 71 -19.69 11.32 -3.17
CA LEU A 71 -18.81 12.12 -4.03
C LEU A 71 -19.65 13.01 -4.93
N VAL A 72 -19.81 14.26 -4.50
CA VAL A 72 -20.63 15.24 -5.24
C VAL A 72 -19.70 16.08 -6.12
N PRO A 73 -19.93 16.13 -7.45
CA PRO A 73 -19.16 17.01 -8.34
C PRO A 73 -19.25 18.48 -7.96
N GLU A 74 -18.21 19.26 -8.24
CA GLU A 74 -18.21 20.71 -8.04
C GLU A 74 -19.35 21.40 -8.84
N GLU A 75 -19.66 20.90 -10.04
CA GLU A 75 -20.77 21.36 -10.87
C GLU A 75 -22.15 21.26 -10.17
N TYR A 76 -22.28 20.34 -9.22
CA TYR A 76 -23.50 20.14 -8.43
C TYR A 76 -23.39 20.72 -7.01
N GLY A 77 -22.38 21.58 -6.79
CA GLY A 77 -22.15 22.24 -5.51
C GLY A 77 -21.39 21.39 -4.47
N GLY A 78 -20.73 20.34 -4.91
CA GLY A 78 -19.82 19.53 -4.09
C GLY A 78 -18.39 20.07 -4.08
N ASP A 79 -17.48 19.25 -3.59
CA ASP A 79 -16.05 19.56 -3.42
C ASP A 79 -15.14 18.57 -4.16
N THR A 80 -15.71 17.65 -4.92
CA THR A 80 -14.97 16.60 -5.62
C THR A 80 -14.77 16.97 -7.09
N MET A 81 -13.52 16.98 -7.53
CA MET A 81 -13.20 17.20 -8.94
C MET A 81 -13.40 15.93 -9.75
N PHE A 82 -14.14 16.04 -10.85
CA PHE A 82 -14.35 14.97 -11.83
C PHE A 82 -13.72 15.37 -13.16
N VAL A 83 -12.83 14.54 -13.68
CA VAL A 83 -12.18 14.77 -14.97
C VAL A 83 -12.47 13.59 -15.91
N GLU A 84 -12.98 13.91 -17.08
CA GLU A 84 -13.24 12.94 -18.15
C GLU A 84 -11.97 12.70 -18.96
N VAL A 85 -11.49 11.46 -18.99
CA VAL A 85 -10.20 11.15 -19.61
C VAL A 85 -10.28 9.94 -20.55
N SER A 86 -9.37 9.87 -21.50
CA SER A 86 -9.02 8.64 -22.20
C SER A 86 -7.54 8.38 -22.08
N ALA A 87 -7.18 7.46 -21.20
CA ALA A 87 -5.78 7.06 -21.03
C ALA A 87 -5.21 6.47 -22.34
N ARG A 88 -6.05 5.77 -23.12
CA ARG A 88 -5.63 5.17 -24.40
C ARG A 88 -5.28 6.23 -25.46
N GLN A 89 -6.05 7.31 -25.52
CA GLN A 89 -5.87 8.39 -26.48
C GLN A 89 -5.05 9.55 -25.94
N ASN A 90 -4.59 9.45 -24.67
CA ASN A 90 -3.92 10.54 -23.96
C ASN A 90 -4.74 11.84 -23.94
N LEU A 91 -6.06 11.72 -23.79
CA LEU A 91 -6.98 12.85 -23.77
C LEU A 91 -7.24 13.29 -22.33
N ASN A 92 -7.14 14.60 -22.07
CA ASN A 92 -7.41 15.28 -20.79
C ASN A 92 -6.55 14.76 -19.61
N ILE A 93 -5.40 14.18 -19.88
CA ILE A 93 -4.47 13.70 -18.81
C ILE A 93 -3.84 14.92 -18.10
N ASP A 94 -3.50 15.96 -18.83
CA ASP A 94 -2.96 17.19 -18.23
C ASP A 94 -4.00 17.89 -17.33
N GLU A 95 -5.27 17.90 -17.73
CA GLU A 95 -6.38 18.39 -16.90
C GLU A 95 -6.56 17.59 -15.61
N LEU A 96 -6.39 16.25 -15.68
CA LEU A 96 -6.40 15.40 -14.50
C LEU A 96 -5.25 15.74 -13.53
N LEU A 97 -4.06 15.97 -14.06
CA LEU A 97 -2.89 16.35 -13.25
C LEU A 97 -3.10 17.75 -12.63
N GLU A 98 -3.68 18.69 -13.37
CA GLU A 98 -4.04 20.02 -12.86
C GLU A 98 -5.08 19.91 -11.72
N ALA A 99 -6.10 19.07 -11.88
CA ALA A 99 -7.09 18.80 -10.83
C ALA A 99 -6.45 18.25 -9.55
N VAL A 100 -5.48 17.35 -9.68
CA VAL A 100 -4.73 16.81 -8.53
C VAL A 100 -3.92 17.91 -7.84
N LEU A 101 -3.24 18.79 -8.60
CA LEU A 101 -2.47 19.89 -8.03
C LEU A 101 -3.37 20.91 -7.33
N LEU A 102 -4.51 21.27 -7.93
CA LEU A 102 -5.49 22.15 -7.32
C LEU A 102 -6.06 21.56 -6.03
N THR A 103 -6.37 20.27 -6.02
CA THR A 103 -6.82 19.57 -4.80
C THR A 103 -5.74 19.57 -3.72
N ALA A 104 -4.47 19.38 -4.10
CA ALA A 104 -3.35 19.44 -3.16
C ALA A 104 -3.24 20.84 -2.52
N ASP A 105 -3.30 21.88 -3.31
CA ASP A 105 -3.17 23.25 -2.84
C ASP A 105 -4.36 23.69 -1.96
N ALA A 106 -5.57 23.22 -2.28
CA ALA A 106 -6.79 23.61 -1.59
C ALA A 106 -7.04 22.80 -0.29
N ALA A 107 -6.74 21.52 -0.29
CA ALA A 107 -7.14 20.60 0.78
C ALA A 107 -6.01 20.17 1.72
N LEU A 108 -4.73 20.35 1.33
CA LEU A 108 -3.61 19.80 2.05
C LEU A 108 -2.59 20.85 2.52
N ASP A 109 -2.06 20.66 3.72
CA ASP A 109 -0.88 21.39 4.23
C ASP A 109 0.30 20.39 4.34
N MET A 110 0.93 20.11 3.21
CA MET A 110 2.02 19.13 3.11
C MET A 110 3.34 19.74 3.53
N ARG A 111 3.72 19.56 4.79
CA ARG A 111 4.99 20.04 5.35
C ARG A 111 5.80 18.89 5.91
N ALA A 112 7.09 18.87 5.61
CA ALA A 112 8.04 17.95 6.20
C ALA A 112 9.36 18.65 6.53
N ASN A 113 9.99 18.27 7.63
CA ASN A 113 11.32 18.78 7.98
C ASN A 113 12.38 17.84 7.39
N PRO A 114 13.19 18.29 6.42
CA PRO A 114 14.28 17.48 5.87
C PRO A 114 15.51 17.38 6.80
N ASN A 115 15.68 18.35 7.72
CA ASN A 115 16.89 18.48 8.55
C ASN A 115 16.82 17.62 9.83
N LYS A 116 16.48 16.34 9.68
CA LYS A 116 16.48 15.35 10.76
C LYS A 116 16.69 13.95 10.21
N ASP A 117 16.89 12.97 11.10
CA ASP A 117 16.95 11.56 10.75
C ASP A 117 15.71 11.11 9.98
N ALA A 118 15.90 10.34 8.92
CA ALA A 118 14.83 9.91 8.06
C ALA A 118 13.86 8.96 8.77
N ARG A 119 12.57 9.16 8.45
CA ARG A 119 11.47 8.25 8.78
C ARG A 119 10.56 8.10 7.58
N GLY A 120 9.99 6.94 7.45
CA GLY A 120 9.04 6.67 6.39
C GLY A 120 8.49 5.25 6.48
N ILE A 121 8.09 4.73 5.33
CA ILE A 121 7.41 3.45 5.23
C ILE A 121 8.01 2.61 4.10
N ALA A 122 8.08 1.31 4.30
CA ALA A 122 8.39 0.36 3.24
C ALA A 122 7.15 0.12 2.39
N ILE A 123 7.22 0.46 1.12
CA ILE A 123 6.13 0.26 0.16
C ILE A 123 6.11 -1.18 -0.28
N GLU A 124 7.30 -1.71 -0.62
CA GLU A 124 7.50 -3.06 -1.10
C GLU A 124 8.91 -3.54 -0.80
N ALA A 125 9.10 -4.84 -0.71
CA ALA A 125 10.41 -5.42 -0.57
C ALA A 125 10.47 -6.84 -1.13
N ASN A 126 11.63 -7.21 -1.64
CA ASN A 126 11.88 -8.52 -2.20
C ASN A 126 13.32 -9.01 -1.90
N LEU A 127 13.53 -10.29 -2.08
CA LEU A 127 14.86 -10.88 -2.00
C LEU A 127 15.40 -11.10 -3.42
N ASP A 128 16.31 -10.24 -3.83
CA ASP A 128 17.01 -10.36 -5.12
C ASP A 128 18.17 -11.36 -5.01
N LYS A 129 18.33 -12.21 -6.01
CA LYS A 129 19.37 -13.27 -6.01
C LYS A 129 20.81 -12.73 -6.01
N GLY A 130 21.02 -11.53 -6.58
CA GLY A 130 22.34 -10.90 -6.70
C GLY A 130 22.58 -9.80 -5.67
N ARG A 131 21.54 -9.00 -5.40
CA ARG A 131 21.61 -7.81 -4.55
C ARG A 131 21.20 -8.05 -3.09
N GLY A 132 20.59 -9.20 -2.79
CA GLY A 132 20.09 -9.53 -1.46
C GLY A 132 18.73 -8.89 -1.16
N SER A 133 18.51 -8.45 0.07
CA SER A 133 17.29 -7.75 0.45
C SER A 133 17.24 -6.37 -0.21
N VAL A 134 16.21 -6.14 -0.99
CA VAL A 134 15.91 -4.89 -1.68
C VAL A 134 14.57 -4.38 -1.16
N ALA A 135 14.52 -3.15 -0.67
CA ALA A 135 13.30 -2.53 -0.17
C ALA A 135 13.06 -1.19 -0.85
N THR A 136 11.87 -0.98 -1.39
CA THR A 136 11.42 0.34 -1.82
C THR A 136 10.77 1.03 -0.63
N VAL A 137 11.33 2.16 -0.22
CA VAL A 137 10.84 2.94 0.91
C VAL A 137 10.43 4.32 0.45
N LEU A 138 9.38 4.87 1.06
CA LEU A 138 8.96 6.25 0.91
C LEU A 138 9.43 7.04 2.13
N VAL A 139 10.30 8.01 1.92
CA VAL A 139 10.73 8.95 2.96
C VAL A 139 9.59 9.93 3.22
N GLN A 140 9.08 9.96 4.44
CA GLN A 140 7.99 10.87 4.83
C GLN A 140 8.52 12.13 5.54
N SER A 141 9.64 12.01 6.22
CA SER A 141 10.30 13.16 6.87
C SER A 141 11.78 12.85 7.14
N GLY A 142 12.59 13.89 7.26
CA GLY A 142 14.04 13.77 7.37
C GLY A 142 14.69 13.49 6.02
N THR A 143 15.98 13.27 6.02
CA THR A 143 16.76 12.89 4.83
C THR A 143 17.51 11.60 5.10
N LEU A 144 17.33 10.62 4.23
CA LEU A 144 18.02 9.33 4.27
C LEU A 144 19.30 9.42 3.45
N HIS A 145 20.43 8.98 4.01
CA HIS A 145 21.71 8.98 3.34
C HIS A 145 22.26 7.56 3.17
N VAL A 146 23.07 7.37 2.15
CA VAL A 146 23.92 6.18 2.05
C VAL A 146 24.87 6.14 3.24
N GLY A 147 24.93 5.02 3.93
CA GLY A 147 25.69 4.85 5.17
C GLY A 147 24.86 4.91 6.45
N ASP A 148 23.66 5.44 6.41
CA ASP A 148 22.75 5.44 7.55
C ASP A 148 22.40 4.02 7.98
N THR A 149 22.23 3.83 9.28
CA THR A 149 21.69 2.58 9.84
C THR A 149 20.21 2.72 10.04
N ILE A 150 19.43 1.83 9.45
CA ILE A 150 17.95 1.86 9.54
C ILE A 150 17.38 0.59 10.13
N VAL A 151 16.21 0.73 10.72
CA VAL A 151 15.31 -0.37 11.09
C VAL A 151 14.04 -0.22 10.27
N ALA A 152 13.60 -1.29 9.62
CA ALA A 152 12.35 -1.39 8.87
C ALA A 152 11.61 -2.64 9.32
N GLY A 153 10.54 -2.48 10.12
CA GLY A 153 9.86 -3.61 10.73
C GLY A 153 10.79 -4.45 11.58
N THR A 154 10.99 -5.72 11.22
CA THR A 154 11.93 -6.67 11.83
C THR A 154 13.29 -6.72 11.12
N ALA A 155 13.43 -6.01 9.99
CA ALA A 155 14.69 -5.89 9.28
C ALA A 155 15.51 -4.71 9.82
N HIS A 156 16.83 -4.81 9.75
CA HIS A 156 17.76 -3.73 10.10
C HIS A 156 18.99 -3.83 9.21
N GLY A 157 19.75 -2.75 9.12
CA GLY A 157 21.02 -2.76 8.40
C GLY A 157 21.49 -1.38 8.01
N ARG A 158 22.70 -1.34 7.45
CA ARG A 158 23.27 -0.11 6.92
C ARG A 158 22.90 0.05 5.45
N VAL A 159 22.40 1.20 5.07
CA VAL A 159 22.11 1.57 3.68
C VAL A 159 23.42 1.55 2.88
N ARG A 160 23.60 0.55 2.03
CA ARG A 160 24.80 0.38 1.20
C ARG A 160 24.71 1.17 -0.09
N ALA A 161 23.52 1.23 -0.66
CA ALA A 161 23.22 1.97 -1.88
C ALA A 161 21.72 2.32 -1.91
N MET A 162 21.41 3.40 -2.60
CA MET A 162 20.05 3.82 -2.91
C MET A 162 19.94 4.09 -4.41
N PHE A 163 18.76 3.78 -4.95
CA PHE A 163 18.46 4.01 -6.37
C PHE A 163 17.09 4.67 -6.52
N ASP A 164 16.98 5.51 -7.52
CA ASP A 164 15.73 6.10 -7.96
C ASP A 164 14.88 5.08 -8.78
N ASP A 165 13.72 5.48 -9.22
CA ASP A 165 12.80 4.69 -10.03
C ASP A 165 13.38 4.34 -11.42
N ASP A 166 14.25 5.18 -11.96
CA ASP A 166 15.00 4.96 -13.21
C ASP A 166 16.27 4.09 -13.04
N GLY A 167 16.59 3.68 -11.79
CA GLY A 167 17.80 2.94 -11.45
C GLY A 167 19.06 3.78 -11.26
N SER A 168 18.95 5.11 -11.29
CA SER A 168 20.06 6.01 -11.00
C SER A 168 20.47 5.95 -9.52
N ALA A 169 21.79 5.90 -9.26
CA ALA A 169 22.29 5.86 -7.89
C ALA A 169 22.11 7.21 -7.19
N LEU A 170 21.63 7.18 -5.95
CA LEU A 170 21.42 8.33 -5.10
C LEU A 170 22.32 8.27 -3.87
N THR A 171 22.79 9.43 -3.43
CA THR A 171 23.53 9.60 -2.16
C THR A 171 22.61 9.94 -0.99
N GLU A 172 21.50 10.63 -1.28
CA GLU A 172 20.51 11.08 -0.30
C GLU A 172 19.09 11.06 -0.87
N ALA A 173 18.10 10.95 0.01
CA ALA A 173 16.68 11.02 -0.33
C ALA A 173 15.93 11.84 0.73
N GLY A 174 15.37 12.96 0.34
CA GLY A 174 14.55 13.83 1.17
C GLY A 174 13.08 13.37 1.28
N PRO A 175 12.23 14.16 1.94
CA PRO A 175 10.81 13.87 2.09
C PRO A 175 10.08 13.70 0.76
N SER A 176 9.06 12.83 0.75
CA SER A 176 8.21 12.46 -0.40
C SER A 176 8.94 11.74 -1.53
N ARG A 177 10.20 11.34 -1.33
CA ARG A 177 10.96 10.61 -2.34
C ARG A 177 10.88 9.10 -2.10
N PRO A 178 10.34 8.32 -3.06
CA PRO A 178 10.49 6.87 -3.04
C PRO A 178 11.89 6.49 -3.50
N VAL A 179 12.51 5.55 -2.79
CA VAL A 179 13.85 5.07 -3.14
C VAL A 179 13.99 3.58 -2.88
N GLN A 180 14.73 2.92 -3.73
CA GLN A 180 15.12 1.53 -3.55
C GLN A 180 16.37 1.47 -2.69
N VAL A 181 16.32 0.76 -1.57
CA VAL A 181 17.40 0.65 -0.57
C VAL A 181 17.97 -0.76 -0.56
N LEU A 182 19.29 -0.85 -0.54
CA LEU A 182 20.06 -2.09 -0.36
C LEU A 182 20.81 -2.07 0.97
N GLY A 183 20.95 -3.25 1.59
CA GLY A 183 21.80 -3.43 2.78
C GLY A 183 21.06 -3.87 4.03
N LEU A 184 19.75 -4.16 3.93
CA LEU A 184 18.97 -4.72 5.03
C LEU A 184 19.31 -6.20 5.26
N SER A 185 19.28 -6.63 6.52
CA SER A 185 19.52 -8.03 6.94
C SER A 185 18.45 -8.99 6.45
N ASN A 186 17.19 -8.54 6.44
CA ASN A 186 16.01 -9.29 6.04
C ASN A 186 15.13 -8.43 5.13
N VAL A 187 14.13 -9.07 4.55
CA VAL A 187 13.11 -8.39 3.75
C VAL A 187 12.03 -7.83 4.69
N PRO A 188 11.84 -6.49 4.79
CA PRO A 188 10.75 -5.91 5.56
C PRO A 188 9.41 -6.21 4.90
N ARG A 189 8.33 -6.11 5.68
CA ARG A 189 6.98 -6.25 5.13
C ARG A 189 6.53 -4.92 4.52
N ALA A 190 5.73 -4.99 3.47
CA ALA A 190 5.04 -3.82 2.94
C ALA A 190 4.16 -3.19 4.04
N GLY A 191 4.30 -1.88 4.22
CA GLY A 191 3.64 -1.15 5.29
C GLY A 191 4.44 -1.02 6.59
N ASP A 192 5.61 -1.66 6.71
CA ASP A 192 6.49 -1.48 7.86
C ASP A 192 7.07 -0.05 7.90
N THR A 193 7.03 0.56 9.06
CA THR A 193 7.70 1.85 9.26
C THR A 193 9.20 1.65 9.36
N PHE A 194 9.97 2.53 8.71
CA PHE A 194 11.41 2.60 8.89
C PHE A 194 11.85 3.90 9.54
N PHE A 195 12.99 3.89 10.18
CA PHE A 195 13.66 5.07 10.72
C PHE A 195 15.16 4.83 10.88
N VAL A 196 15.91 5.92 10.84
CA VAL A 196 17.37 5.92 11.08
C VAL A 196 17.65 5.76 12.58
N THR A 197 18.68 5.00 12.91
CA THR A 197 19.16 4.78 14.28
C THR A 197 20.61 5.23 14.41
N ALA A 198 21.03 5.56 15.62
CA ALA A 198 22.37 6.05 15.89
C ALA A 198 23.47 5.03 15.56
N ASP A 199 23.17 3.73 15.76
CA ASP A 199 24.13 2.65 15.56
C ASP A 199 23.45 1.32 15.21
N GLU A 200 24.25 0.39 14.67
CA GLU A 200 23.78 -0.92 14.24
C GLU A 200 23.36 -1.83 15.41
N ARG A 201 23.95 -1.66 16.59
CA ARG A 201 23.59 -2.43 17.79
C ARG A 201 22.18 -2.09 18.23
N THR A 202 21.87 -0.79 18.29
CA THR A 202 20.52 -0.29 18.61
C THR A 202 19.50 -0.77 17.57
N ALA A 203 19.84 -0.70 16.28
CA ALA A 203 19.01 -1.19 15.20
C ALA A 203 18.67 -2.67 15.36
N ARG A 204 19.67 -3.50 15.63
CA ARG A 204 19.51 -4.93 15.87
C ARG A 204 18.61 -5.23 17.08
N GLN A 205 18.83 -4.56 18.20
CA GLN A 205 18.03 -4.79 19.41
C GLN A 205 16.55 -4.45 19.19
N ILE A 206 16.26 -3.38 18.44
CA ILE A 206 14.88 -3.01 18.10
C ILE A 206 14.26 -4.07 17.20
N ALA A 207 14.98 -4.50 16.16
CA ALA A 207 14.50 -5.52 15.23
C ALA A 207 14.22 -6.86 15.93
N GLU A 208 15.13 -7.36 16.76
CA GLU A 208 14.98 -8.59 17.54
C GLU A 208 13.78 -8.51 18.50
N LYS A 209 13.57 -7.37 19.15
CA LYS A 209 12.42 -7.15 20.03
C LYS A 209 11.10 -7.21 19.28
N ARG A 210 11.03 -6.60 18.08
CA ARG A 210 9.85 -6.67 17.21
C ARG A 210 9.60 -8.09 16.72
N GLU A 211 10.64 -8.78 16.27
CA GLU A 211 10.53 -10.18 15.83
C GLU A 211 10.01 -11.11 16.94
N ALA A 212 10.51 -10.93 18.17
CA ALA A 212 10.02 -11.69 19.32
C ALA A 212 8.53 -11.39 19.61
N ALA A 213 8.12 -10.13 19.52
CA ALA A 213 6.72 -9.74 19.69
C ALA A 213 5.81 -10.36 18.60
N ASP A 214 6.23 -10.31 17.34
CA ASP A 214 5.51 -10.91 16.21
C ASP A 214 5.38 -12.43 16.37
N ARG A 215 6.45 -13.10 16.78
CA ARG A 215 6.45 -14.53 17.06
C ARG A 215 5.47 -14.91 18.18
N ASN A 216 5.47 -14.13 19.27
CA ASN A 216 4.55 -14.35 20.39
C ASN A 216 3.09 -14.10 19.96
N ALA A 217 2.82 -13.07 19.17
CA ALA A 217 1.50 -12.78 18.63
C ALA A 217 1.00 -13.92 17.70
N ALA A 218 1.87 -14.44 16.85
CA ALA A 218 1.56 -15.57 15.97
C ALA A 218 1.24 -16.85 16.77
N LEU A 219 2.02 -17.14 17.81
CA LEU A 219 1.76 -18.28 18.71
C LEU A 219 0.44 -18.12 19.48
N ALA A 220 0.12 -16.91 19.94
CA ALA A 220 -1.15 -16.62 20.62
C ALA A 220 -2.36 -16.79 19.67
N LYS A 221 -2.24 -16.36 18.40
CA LYS A 221 -3.28 -16.59 17.37
C LYS A 221 -3.49 -18.07 17.07
N ARG A 222 -2.41 -18.87 17.00
CA ARG A 222 -2.51 -20.34 16.82
C ARG A 222 -3.22 -21.00 18.00
N ARG A 223 -2.94 -20.60 19.24
CA ARG A 223 -3.59 -21.14 20.45
C ARG A 223 -5.08 -20.79 20.54
N LYS A 224 -5.51 -19.61 20.04
CA LYS A 224 -6.93 -19.23 20.03
C LYS A 224 -7.78 -19.97 18.99
N ARG A 225 -7.15 -20.57 17.97
CA ARG A 225 -7.86 -21.33 16.92
C ARG A 225 -8.23 -22.77 17.31
N ILE A 226 -7.79 -23.25 18.47
CA ILE A 226 -8.16 -24.58 18.98
C ILE A 226 -8.86 -24.33 20.30
N SER A 227 -10.18 -24.08 20.26
CA SER A 227 -10.99 -24.18 21.46
C SER A 227 -11.17 -25.66 21.82
N LEU A 228 -11.35 -25.96 23.10
CA LEU A 228 -11.58 -27.34 23.55
C LEU A 228 -12.84 -27.94 22.88
N GLU A 229 -13.84 -27.12 22.56
CA GLU A 229 -15.06 -27.51 21.85
C GLU A 229 -14.80 -27.89 20.39
N ASP A 230 -13.88 -27.18 19.69
CA ASP A 230 -13.47 -27.52 18.32
C ASP A 230 -12.62 -28.81 18.30
N PHE A 231 -11.87 -29.10 19.38
CA PHE A 231 -11.06 -30.31 19.48
C PHE A 231 -11.92 -31.58 19.67
N ASP A 232 -12.95 -31.51 20.50
CA ASP A 232 -13.88 -32.64 20.70
C ASP A 232 -14.70 -32.91 19.43
N GLN A 233 -15.08 -31.89 18.68
CA GLN A 233 -15.80 -32.01 17.42
C GLN A 233 -14.89 -32.57 16.31
N ALA A 234 -13.64 -32.10 16.23
CA ALA A 234 -12.63 -32.58 15.27
C ALA A 234 -12.20 -34.03 15.52
N VAL A 235 -12.20 -34.47 16.77
CA VAL A 235 -11.92 -35.87 17.15
C VAL A 235 -13.13 -36.76 16.89
N ALA A 236 -14.35 -36.25 17.02
CA ALA A 236 -15.59 -36.97 16.75
C ALA A 236 -15.83 -37.21 15.25
N ASP A 237 -15.46 -36.25 14.39
CA ASP A 237 -15.64 -36.32 12.94
C ASP A 237 -14.55 -37.09 12.18
N GLY A 238 -13.44 -37.47 12.82
CA GLY A 238 -12.47 -38.48 12.37
C GLY A 238 -11.75 -38.27 11.04
N LYS A 239 -11.94 -37.15 10.35
CA LYS A 239 -11.27 -36.79 9.08
C LYS A 239 -11.27 -35.28 8.85
N ILE A 240 -10.28 -34.59 9.36
CA ILE A 240 -9.93 -33.28 8.78
C ILE A 240 -8.78 -33.53 7.81
N ASP A 241 -9.08 -33.61 6.52
CA ASP A 241 -8.06 -33.62 5.49
C ASP A 241 -7.48 -32.20 5.39
N THR A 242 -6.31 -31.97 5.96
CA THR A 242 -5.59 -30.70 5.89
C THR A 242 -4.69 -30.68 4.66
N LEU A 243 -4.94 -29.75 3.76
CA LEU A 243 -4.06 -29.45 2.64
C LEU A 243 -3.02 -28.40 3.06
N ASN A 244 -1.76 -28.83 3.22
CA ASN A 244 -0.66 -27.93 3.52
C ASN A 244 -0.10 -27.34 2.22
N LEU A 245 -0.22 -26.04 2.03
CA LEU A 245 0.26 -25.31 0.86
C LEU A 245 1.49 -24.48 1.23
N ILE A 246 2.47 -24.43 0.32
CA ILE A 246 3.61 -23.52 0.38
C ILE A 246 3.45 -22.52 -0.77
N LEU A 247 3.19 -21.26 -0.44
CA LEU A 247 3.08 -20.19 -1.41
C LEU A 247 4.44 -19.51 -1.58
N LYS A 248 4.83 -19.28 -2.84
CA LYS A 248 6.04 -18.54 -3.19
C LYS A 248 5.69 -17.50 -4.23
N GLY A 249 6.18 -16.28 -4.05
CA GLY A 249 6.05 -15.18 -4.99
C GLY A 249 7.31 -14.33 -5.01
N ASP A 250 7.43 -13.50 -6.01
CA ASP A 250 8.52 -12.56 -6.21
C ASP A 250 8.38 -11.33 -5.29
N VAL A 251 7.14 -10.94 -4.98
CA VAL A 251 6.81 -9.82 -4.10
C VAL A 251 5.81 -10.24 -3.01
N SER A 252 5.94 -9.65 -1.83
CA SER A 252 5.12 -9.99 -0.65
C SER A 252 3.63 -9.72 -0.87
N GLY A 253 3.27 -8.65 -1.58
CA GLY A 253 1.88 -8.26 -1.82
C GLY A 253 1.10 -9.28 -2.65
N ALA A 254 1.72 -9.90 -3.65
CA ALA A 254 1.10 -10.94 -4.46
C ALA A 254 0.84 -12.23 -3.65
N VAL A 255 1.78 -12.61 -2.78
CA VAL A 255 1.63 -13.77 -1.89
C VAL A 255 0.50 -13.55 -0.89
N GLU A 256 0.44 -12.38 -0.28
CA GLU A 256 -0.62 -11.99 0.66
C GLU A 256 -2.01 -12.01 -0.01
N ALA A 257 -2.13 -11.47 -1.22
CA ALA A 257 -3.39 -11.50 -1.97
C ALA A 257 -3.86 -12.92 -2.30
N LEU A 258 -2.92 -13.81 -2.62
CA LEU A 258 -3.22 -15.22 -2.88
C LEU A 258 -3.62 -15.96 -1.59
N GLU A 259 -2.94 -15.70 -0.47
CA GLU A 259 -3.28 -16.26 0.84
C GLU A 259 -4.70 -15.86 1.25
N ASP A 260 -5.04 -14.57 1.15
CA ASP A 260 -6.37 -14.05 1.45
C ASP A 260 -7.46 -14.65 0.54
N ALA A 261 -7.15 -14.90 -0.72
CA ALA A 261 -8.08 -15.53 -1.65
C ALA A 261 -8.32 -17.01 -1.30
N LEU A 262 -7.25 -17.74 -0.94
CA LEU A 262 -7.34 -19.16 -0.56
C LEU A 262 -8.09 -19.36 0.76
N LEU A 263 -7.94 -18.45 1.73
CA LEU A 263 -8.65 -18.50 3.01
C LEU A 263 -10.16 -18.27 2.88
N LYS A 264 -10.61 -17.65 1.78
CA LYS A 264 -12.03 -17.40 1.49
C LYS A 264 -12.71 -18.52 0.70
N ILE A 265 -11.95 -19.52 0.26
CA ILE A 265 -12.52 -20.68 -0.44
C ILE A 265 -13.24 -21.53 0.59
N ASP A 266 -14.57 -21.61 0.45
CA ASP A 266 -15.39 -22.55 1.20
C ASP A 266 -15.24 -23.93 0.55
N VAL A 267 -14.73 -24.88 1.27
CA VAL A 267 -14.44 -26.22 0.76
C VAL A 267 -15.60 -27.19 1.07
N GLY A 268 -16.75 -26.66 1.51
CA GLY A 268 -18.00 -27.40 1.67
C GLY A 268 -18.05 -28.29 2.92
#